data_2287369bc73251615c39e836b045cf10
#
_entry.id   2287369bc73251615c39e836b045cf10
#
_cell.length_a   1.000
_cell.length_b   1.000
_cell.length_c   1.000
_cell.angle_alpha   90.00
_cell.angle_beta   90.00
_cell.angle_gamma   90.00
#
_symmetry.space_group_name_H-M   'P 1'
#
loop_
_entity.id
_entity.type
_entity.pdbx_description
1 polymer ?
#
loop_
_entity_poly.entity_id
_entity_poly.type
_entity_poly.pdbx_seq_one_letter_code
_entity_poly.pdbx_strand_id
1 'polypeptide(L)'
;MCLALCLWSACDERTPDLYSAPDGIYFNNRTSGSVWVDTTTLTFVYEPDETMYLDVPVVIQTIGRQADIDRPVNLKVWSDNAEEGVDYELLTPAVVPAHASMFSYVVRLKRTEAIKTELKSIYLEL
;
A
#
# COMPACT_ATOMS: atom_id res chain seq x y z
N MET A 1 45.10 58.78 -1.83
CA MET A 1 45.09 57.42 -2.33
C MET A 1 44.27 56.54 -1.40
N CYS A 2 42.95 56.44 -1.66
CA CYS A 2 42.03 55.68 -0.83
C CYS A 2 41.91 54.26 -1.38
N LEU A 3 42.32 53.29 -0.58
CA LEU A 3 42.18 51.85 -0.90
C LEU A 3 40.80 51.39 -0.41
N ALA A 4 39.87 51.17 -1.36
CA ALA A 4 38.56 50.63 -1.06
C ALA A 4 38.67 49.11 -0.90
N LEU A 5 38.50 48.61 0.32
CA LEU A 5 38.35 47.15 0.61
C LEU A 5 36.92 46.76 0.30
N CYS A 6 36.70 46.05 -0.81
CA CYS A 6 35.43 45.36 -1.07
C CYS A 6 35.35 44.11 -0.17
N LEU A 7 34.54 44.18 0.86
CA LEU A 7 34.11 43.01 1.63
C LEU A 7 33.12 42.21 0.77
N TRP A 8 33.54 41.07 0.32
CA TRP A 8 32.67 40.12 -0.30
C TRP A 8 31.86 39.43 0.79
N SER A 9 30.60 39.79 0.87
CA SER A 9 29.63 39.03 1.66
C SER A 9 29.53 37.63 1.07
N ALA A 10 30.04 36.66 1.79
CA ALA A 10 29.79 35.26 1.47
C ALA A 10 28.28 35.04 1.54
N CYS A 11 27.71 34.54 0.45
CA CYS A 11 26.35 34.02 0.47
C CYS A 11 26.26 32.94 1.56
N ASP A 12 25.37 33.19 2.50
CA ASP A 12 24.96 32.18 3.48
C ASP A 12 24.38 30.99 2.69
N GLU A 13 25.13 29.90 2.63
CA GLU A 13 24.62 28.64 2.09
C GLU A 13 23.54 28.15 3.02
N ARG A 14 22.31 28.59 2.79
CA ARG A 14 21.17 27.96 3.42
C ARG A 14 21.10 26.54 2.90
N THR A 15 21.52 25.60 3.71
CA THR A 15 21.21 24.19 3.46
C THR A 15 19.70 24.11 3.30
N PRO A 16 19.17 23.59 2.19
CA PRO A 16 17.74 23.46 2.03
C PRO A 16 17.21 22.63 3.20
N ASP A 17 16.20 23.16 3.89
CA ASP A 17 15.51 22.44 4.94
C ASP A 17 15.05 21.10 4.34
N LEU A 18 15.63 20.01 4.81
CA LEU A 18 15.20 18.69 4.41
C LEU A 18 13.73 18.56 4.84
N TYR A 19 12.86 18.31 3.86
CA TYR A 19 11.45 18.07 4.11
C TYR A 19 11.30 16.98 5.17
N SER A 20 10.83 17.34 6.33
CA SER A 20 10.58 16.47 7.47
C SER A 20 9.08 16.29 7.61
N ALA A 21 8.48 15.50 6.74
CA ALA A 21 7.11 15.05 6.96
C ALA A 21 7.10 13.87 7.94
N PRO A 22 6.06 13.75 8.76
CA PRO A 22 5.87 12.54 9.55
C PRO A 22 5.74 11.33 8.62
N ASP A 23 6.30 10.21 9.04
CA ASP A 23 6.15 8.94 8.32
C ASP A 23 4.67 8.57 8.28
N GLY A 24 4.21 8.14 7.11
CA GLY A 24 2.83 7.73 6.87
C GLY A 24 2.77 6.44 6.07
N ILE A 25 1.59 5.86 6.03
CA ILE A 25 1.30 4.66 5.25
C ILE A 25 -0.07 4.80 4.62
N TYR A 26 -0.24 4.30 3.40
CA TYR A 26 -1.51 4.37 2.67
C TYR A 26 -1.64 3.25 1.65
N PHE A 27 -2.88 2.97 1.27
CA PHE A 27 -3.17 2.09 0.13
C PHE A 27 -2.90 2.82 -1.17
N ASN A 28 -2.01 2.29 -2.00
CA ASN A 28 -1.75 2.83 -3.34
C ASN A 28 -2.56 2.08 -4.40
N ASN A 29 -3.87 2.18 -4.32
CA ASN A 29 -4.78 1.58 -5.29
C ASN A 29 -5.15 2.60 -6.37
N ARG A 30 -4.30 2.71 -7.39
CA ARG A 30 -4.58 3.57 -8.56
C ARG A 30 -4.91 2.71 -9.77
N THR A 31 -5.95 3.09 -10.48
CA THR A 31 -6.20 2.58 -11.83
C THR A 31 -5.26 3.26 -12.83
N SER A 32 -5.18 2.72 -14.05
CA SER A 32 -4.38 3.25 -15.15
C SER A 32 -4.66 4.73 -15.53
N GLY A 33 -5.70 5.35 -14.95
CA GLY A 33 -6.06 6.75 -15.14
C GLY A 33 -5.71 7.67 -13.97
N SER A 34 -4.86 7.25 -13.04
CA SER A 34 -4.52 8.01 -11.81
C SER A 34 -5.73 8.27 -10.87
N VAL A 35 -6.81 7.53 -11.04
CA VAL A 35 -7.98 7.60 -10.16
C VAL A 35 -7.76 6.69 -8.97
N TRP A 36 -7.95 7.22 -7.77
CA TRP A 36 -7.96 6.42 -6.55
C TRP A 36 -9.19 5.53 -6.50
N VAL A 37 -8.98 4.26 -6.20
CA VAL A 37 -10.04 3.26 -6.07
C VAL A 37 -10.01 2.72 -4.65
N ASP A 38 -11.10 2.87 -3.94
CA ASP A 38 -11.29 2.34 -2.58
C ASP A 38 -11.93 0.95 -2.58
N THR A 39 -12.46 0.51 -3.72
CA THR A 39 -13.16 -0.77 -3.86
C THR A 39 -12.71 -1.49 -5.13
N THR A 40 -12.37 -2.76 -5.02
CA THR A 40 -12.08 -3.65 -6.14
C THR A 40 -13.11 -4.78 -6.16
N THR A 41 -13.81 -4.94 -7.27
CA THR A 41 -14.77 -6.03 -7.47
C THR A 41 -14.18 -7.07 -8.42
N LEU A 42 -14.22 -8.33 -8.00
CA LEU A 42 -13.76 -9.48 -8.76
C LEU A 42 -14.89 -10.49 -8.91
N THR A 43 -14.85 -11.25 -10.00
CA THR A 43 -15.81 -12.31 -10.26
C THR A 43 -15.14 -13.54 -10.84
N PHE A 44 -15.63 -14.72 -10.47
CA PHE A 44 -15.22 -16.00 -11.06
C PHE A 44 -16.04 -16.38 -12.28
N VAL A 45 -17.03 -15.55 -12.67
CA VAL A 45 -17.95 -15.89 -13.79
C VAL A 45 -17.21 -16.08 -15.12
N TYR A 46 -16.14 -15.34 -15.32
CA TYR A 46 -15.33 -15.40 -16.54
C TYR A 46 -14.11 -16.30 -16.42
N GLU A 47 -13.91 -16.91 -15.27
CA GLU A 47 -12.79 -17.81 -15.02
C GLU A 47 -13.17 -19.26 -15.33
N PRO A 48 -12.23 -20.08 -15.85
CA PRO A 48 -12.44 -21.52 -16.03
C PRO A 48 -12.92 -22.19 -14.74
N ASP A 49 -13.68 -23.28 -14.86
CA ASP A 49 -14.23 -23.98 -13.70
C ASP A 49 -13.14 -24.56 -12.78
N GLU A 50 -11.96 -24.84 -13.31
CA GLU A 50 -10.80 -25.32 -12.56
C GLU A 50 -10.14 -24.22 -11.71
N THR A 51 -10.45 -22.94 -11.96
CA THR A 51 -9.92 -21.81 -11.19
C THR A 51 -10.62 -21.74 -9.84
N MET A 52 -9.93 -22.18 -8.79
CA MET A 52 -10.49 -22.28 -7.45
C MET A 52 -10.16 -21.07 -6.58
N TYR A 53 -9.26 -20.19 -7.01
CA TYR A 53 -8.86 -18.98 -6.27
C TYR A 53 -8.40 -17.87 -7.20
N LEU A 54 -8.48 -16.64 -6.73
CA LEU A 54 -7.93 -15.43 -7.34
C LEU A 54 -7.09 -14.69 -6.31
N ASP A 55 -5.87 -14.34 -6.66
CA ASP A 55 -4.98 -13.57 -5.80
C ASP A 55 -5.10 -12.08 -6.11
N VAL A 56 -5.41 -11.30 -5.09
CA VAL A 56 -5.62 -9.85 -5.18
C VAL A 56 -4.46 -9.15 -4.50
N PRO A 57 -3.56 -8.51 -5.25
CA PRO A 57 -2.52 -7.69 -4.68
C PRO A 57 -3.09 -6.34 -4.25
N VAL A 58 -2.90 -5.99 -2.99
CA VAL A 58 -3.20 -4.67 -2.43
C VAL A 58 -1.88 -3.98 -2.18
N VAL A 59 -1.60 -2.92 -2.92
CA VAL A 59 -0.33 -2.19 -2.79
C VAL A 59 -0.43 -1.23 -1.62
N ILE A 60 0.49 -1.39 -0.67
CA ILE A 60 0.65 -0.51 0.49
C ILE A 60 1.98 0.23 0.32
N GLN A 61 1.93 1.55 0.47
CA GLN A 61 3.08 2.43 0.29
C GLN A 61 3.30 3.32 1.50
N THR A 62 4.57 3.56 1.82
CA THR A 62 4.99 4.44 2.90
C THR A 62 5.34 5.83 2.37
N ILE A 63 5.09 6.84 3.19
CA ILE A 63 5.57 8.21 3.04
C ILE A 63 6.68 8.41 4.06
N GLY A 64 7.79 9.04 3.67
CA GLY A 64 8.93 9.28 4.54
C GLY A 64 10.16 8.49 4.10
N ARG A 65 11.10 8.32 5.03
CA ARG A 65 12.37 7.65 4.74
C ARG A 65 12.23 6.13 4.76
N GLN A 66 12.98 5.49 3.89
CA GLN A 66 13.17 4.03 3.98
C GLN A 66 13.92 3.70 5.28
N ALA A 67 13.51 2.61 5.92
CA ALA A 67 14.19 2.12 7.11
C ALA A 67 15.11 0.95 6.76
N ASP A 68 16.13 0.76 7.57
CA ASP A 68 17.09 -0.36 7.42
C ASP A 68 16.58 -1.67 8.04
N ILE A 69 15.38 -1.64 8.59
CA ILE A 69 14.72 -2.78 9.24
C ILE A 69 13.31 -2.99 8.69
N ASP A 70 12.82 -4.19 8.84
CA ASP A 70 11.42 -4.52 8.56
C ASP A 70 10.50 -3.77 9.54
N ARG A 71 9.39 -3.21 9.01
CA ARG A 71 8.43 -2.44 9.80
C ARG A 71 7.07 -3.11 9.76
N PRO A 72 6.55 -3.62 10.88
CA PRO A 72 5.21 -4.17 10.92
C PRO A 72 4.16 -3.07 10.66
N VAL A 73 3.12 -3.44 9.93
CA VAL A 73 1.99 -2.56 9.60
C VAL A 73 0.78 -3.01 10.41
N ASN A 74 0.12 -2.06 11.03
CA ASN A 74 -1.13 -2.32 11.75
C ASN A 74 -2.30 -2.38 10.76
N LEU A 75 -2.33 -3.44 9.95
CA LEU A 75 -3.38 -3.70 8.98
C LEU A 75 -4.47 -4.57 9.62
N LYS A 76 -5.68 -4.05 9.63
CA LYS A 76 -6.87 -4.83 10.00
C LYS A 76 -7.53 -5.38 8.75
N VAL A 77 -7.86 -6.65 8.77
CA VAL A 77 -8.66 -7.31 7.74
C VAL A 77 -9.88 -7.93 8.40
N TRP A 78 -11.05 -7.63 7.89
CA TRP A 78 -12.31 -8.12 8.46
C TRP A 78 -13.39 -8.23 7.39
N SER A 79 -14.47 -8.92 7.71
CA SER A 79 -15.62 -9.10 6.84
C SER A 79 -16.88 -9.29 7.67
N ASP A 80 -18.01 -8.86 7.13
CA ASP A 80 -19.34 -9.11 7.70
C ASP A 80 -19.94 -10.43 7.21
N ASN A 81 -19.51 -10.94 6.07
CA ASN A 81 -20.16 -12.05 5.38
C ASN A 81 -19.18 -13.05 4.70
N ALA A 82 -17.89 -12.92 4.95
CA ALA A 82 -16.87 -13.86 4.48
C ALA A 82 -16.05 -14.38 5.67
N GLU A 83 -15.60 -15.61 5.61
CA GLU A 83 -14.84 -16.28 6.65
C GLU A 83 -13.41 -16.55 6.19
N GLU A 84 -12.41 -16.11 6.98
CA GLU A 84 -11.01 -16.41 6.74
C GLU A 84 -10.76 -17.92 6.83
N GLY A 85 -10.01 -18.45 5.87
CA GLY A 85 -9.77 -19.90 5.74
C GLY A 85 -10.80 -20.61 4.88
N VAL A 86 -12.02 -20.09 4.75
CA VAL A 86 -13.11 -20.65 3.93
C VAL A 86 -13.26 -19.86 2.63
N ASP A 87 -13.57 -18.57 2.73
CA ASP A 87 -13.84 -17.70 1.58
C ASP A 87 -12.59 -16.95 1.11
N TYR A 88 -11.65 -16.69 2.00
CA TYR A 88 -10.39 -16.01 1.66
C TYR A 88 -9.24 -16.45 2.57
N GLU A 89 -8.03 -16.16 2.14
CA GLU A 89 -6.78 -16.35 2.89
C GLU A 89 -5.87 -15.13 2.74
N LEU A 90 -5.11 -14.85 3.80
CA LEU A 90 -4.09 -13.80 3.82
C LEU A 90 -2.73 -14.45 3.56
N LEU A 91 -2.14 -14.19 2.39
CA LEU A 91 -0.92 -14.89 1.95
C LEU A 91 0.38 -14.23 2.40
N THR A 92 0.35 -12.92 2.68
CA THR A 92 1.55 -12.15 3.01
C THR A 92 1.43 -11.54 4.40
N PRO A 93 2.54 -11.46 5.15
CA PRO A 93 2.55 -10.71 6.39
C PRO A 93 2.40 -9.21 6.10
N ALA A 94 1.74 -8.48 7.01
CA ALA A 94 1.63 -7.03 6.93
C ALA A 94 2.92 -6.37 7.45
N VAL A 95 3.96 -6.38 6.61
CA VAL A 95 5.30 -5.87 6.94
C VAL A 95 5.87 -5.14 5.73
N VAL A 96 6.33 -3.92 5.94
CA VAL A 96 7.16 -3.21 4.96
C VAL A 96 8.58 -3.72 5.09
N PRO A 97 9.16 -4.36 4.08
CA PRO A 97 10.53 -4.85 4.15
C PRO A 97 11.54 -3.73 4.34
N ALA A 98 12.69 -4.07 4.92
CA ALA A 98 13.83 -3.16 4.99
C ALA A 98 14.17 -2.60 3.59
N HIS A 99 14.55 -1.33 3.53
CA HIS A 99 14.88 -0.59 2.30
C HIS A 99 13.76 -0.49 1.27
N ALA A 100 12.52 -0.92 1.59
CA ALA A 100 11.36 -0.76 0.73
C ALA A 100 10.49 0.43 1.13
N SER A 101 9.86 1.05 0.14
CA SER A 101 8.83 2.08 0.32
C SER A 101 7.44 1.59 -0.03
N MET A 102 7.32 0.37 -0.58
CA MET A 102 6.04 -0.26 -0.89
C MET A 102 6.15 -1.77 -0.81
N PHE A 103 5.03 -2.44 -0.60
CA PHE A 103 4.89 -3.88 -0.72
C PHE A 103 3.48 -4.26 -1.17
N SER A 104 3.34 -5.46 -1.70
CA SER A 104 2.04 -6.01 -2.08
C SER A 104 1.54 -6.95 -1.00
N TYR A 105 0.42 -6.59 -0.40
CA TYR A 105 -0.31 -7.46 0.50
C TYR A 105 -1.29 -8.29 -0.31
N VAL A 106 -1.18 -9.61 -0.29
CA VAL A 106 -1.95 -10.48 -1.16
C VAL A 106 -3.07 -11.15 -0.39
N VAL A 107 -4.30 -10.90 -0.81
CA VAL A 107 -5.51 -11.57 -0.35
C VAL A 107 -5.92 -12.58 -1.40
N ARG A 108 -5.98 -13.86 -1.03
CA ARG A 108 -6.48 -14.93 -1.90
C ARG A 108 -7.96 -15.11 -1.69
N LEU A 109 -8.74 -14.91 -2.74
CA LEU A 109 -10.16 -15.19 -2.77
C LEU A 109 -10.40 -16.62 -3.22
N LYS A 110 -11.27 -17.34 -2.52
CA LYS A 110 -11.61 -18.75 -2.85
C LYS A 110 -12.96 -18.82 -3.55
N ARG A 111 -13.02 -19.74 -4.53
CA ARG A 111 -14.27 -20.07 -5.21
C ARG A 111 -15.10 -21.01 -4.36
N THR A 112 -16.11 -20.47 -3.69
CA THR A 112 -17.04 -21.25 -2.87
C THR A 112 -18.43 -21.28 -3.52
N GLU A 113 -19.29 -22.20 -3.10
CA GLU A 113 -20.67 -22.25 -3.61
C GLU A 113 -21.45 -20.97 -3.26
N ALA A 114 -21.16 -20.36 -2.11
CA ALA A 114 -21.83 -19.15 -1.64
C ALA A 114 -21.67 -17.96 -2.57
N ILE A 115 -20.52 -17.79 -3.24
CA ILE A 115 -20.29 -16.65 -4.15
C ILE A 115 -21.11 -16.74 -5.45
N LYS A 116 -21.76 -17.84 -5.72
CA LYS A 116 -22.70 -17.97 -6.88
C LYS A 116 -23.96 -17.14 -6.67
N THR A 117 -24.33 -16.90 -5.43
CA THR A 117 -25.59 -16.24 -5.04
C THR A 117 -25.39 -15.01 -4.18
N GLU A 118 -24.22 -14.87 -3.55
CA GLU A 118 -23.92 -13.79 -2.61
C GLU A 118 -22.64 -13.05 -2.99
N LEU A 119 -22.68 -11.73 -2.88
CA LEU A 119 -21.48 -10.90 -2.91
C LEU A 119 -20.79 -10.99 -1.55
N LYS A 120 -19.53 -11.41 -1.53
CA LYS A 120 -18.69 -11.40 -0.33
C LYS A 120 -17.84 -10.13 -0.32
N SER A 121 -17.72 -9.50 0.84
CA SER A 121 -16.98 -8.26 1.01
C SER A 121 -15.88 -8.43 2.07
N ILE A 122 -14.68 -8.02 1.75
CA ILE A 122 -13.53 -8.04 2.65
C ILE A 122 -13.02 -6.62 2.78
N TYR A 123 -12.83 -6.17 4.01
CA TYR A 123 -12.40 -4.82 4.33
C TYR A 123 -10.98 -4.82 4.86
N LEU A 124 -10.17 -3.86 4.38
CA LEU A 124 -8.82 -3.61 4.83
C LEU A 124 -8.74 -2.17 5.36
N GLU A 125 -8.15 -2.01 6.55
CA GLU A 125 -7.97 -0.71 7.22
C GLU A 125 -6.54 -0.61 7.76
N LEU A 126 -5.91 0.57 7.55
CA LEU A 126 -4.57 0.93 8.04
C LEU A 126 -4.64 1.82 9.28
#